data_b62d4e60a13f5ab492a13b3b2253a350
#
_entry.id   b62d4e60a13f5ab492a13b3b2253a350
#
_cell.length_a   1.000
_cell.length_b   1.000
_cell.length_c   1.000
_cell.angle_alpha   90.00
_cell.angle_beta   90.00
_cell.angle_gamma   90.00
#
_symmetry.space_group_name_H-M   'P 1'
#
loop_
_entity.id
_entity.type
_entity.pdbx_description
1 polymer ?
#
loop_
_entity_poly.entity_id
_entity_poly.type
_entity_poly.pdbx_seq_one_letter_code
_entity_poly.pdbx_strand_id
1 'polypeptide(L)'
;VATALHGKITSKTETLVEIASETGMDIAAFINALDSQQAKDAFQQDRQLIAQLGVNGFPAFLIQYKDKSVLLKGYQSLENFQAVIKMLGGGSQEAVFNENEIMRYLQKFKKAFLCEIEICFAQSPESCLQLLEQLQAQGKINISKVENTFEICISHAGTCRSGACALTS
;
A
#
# COMPACT_ATOMS: atom_id res chain seq x y z
N VAL A 1 0.65 -3.76 -6.36
CA VAL A 1 2.08 -4.12 -6.45
C VAL A 1 2.29 -5.07 -7.61
N ALA A 2 1.71 -6.31 -7.63
CA ALA A 2 1.97 -7.31 -8.68
C ALA A 2 1.76 -6.78 -10.12
N THR A 3 0.66 -6.09 -10.39
CA THR A 3 0.39 -5.54 -11.73
C THR A 3 1.25 -4.33 -12.04
N ALA A 4 1.36 -3.37 -11.12
CA ALA A 4 2.03 -2.10 -11.36
C ALA A 4 3.56 -2.22 -11.43
N LEU A 5 4.15 -3.11 -10.63
CA LEU A 5 5.62 -3.22 -10.52
C LEU A 5 6.20 -4.43 -11.26
N HIS A 6 5.43 -5.51 -11.39
CA HIS A 6 5.92 -6.75 -11.98
C HIS A 6 5.21 -7.13 -13.28
N GLY A 7 4.32 -6.27 -13.79
CA GLY A 7 3.59 -6.48 -15.03
C GLY A 7 2.69 -7.74 -15.04
N LYS A 8 2.37 -8.30 -13.86
CA LYS A 8 1.52 -9.51 -13.77
C LYS A 8 0.09 -9.21 -14.21
N ILE A 9 -0.45 -10.03 -15.09
CA ILE A 9 -1.81 -9.88 -15.62
C ILE A 9 -2.81 -10.52 -14.65
N THR A 10 -3.33 -9.75 -13.70
CA THR A 10 -4.22 -10.22 -12.62
C THR A 10 -5.63 -10.62 -13.07
N SER A 11 -5.96 -10.47 -14.36
CA SER A 11 -7.21 -11.03 -14.92
C SER A 11 -7.13 -12.53 -15.25
N LYS A 12 -5.95 -13.14 -15.16
CA LYS A 12 -5.75 -14.57 -15.38
C LYS A 12 -5.75 -15.31 -14.05
N THR A 13 -6.52 -16.39 -13.97
CA THR A 13 -6.63 -17.23 -12.76
C THR A 13 -5.27 -17.80 -12.33
N GLU A 14 -4.44 -18.23 -13.29
CA GLU A 14 -3.11 -18.79 -13.01
C GLU A 14 -2.22 -17.73 -12.30
N THR A 15 -2.29 -16.48 -12.75
CA THR A 15 -1.55 -15.37 -12.12
C THR A 15 -2.06 -15.08 -10.71
N LEU A 16 -3.37 -15.17 -10.48
CA LEU A 16 -3.94 -14.98 -9.13
C LEU A 16 -3.50 -16.12 -8.19
N VAL A 17 -3.48 -17.36 -8.66
CA VAL A 17 -3.01 -18.52 -7.89
C VAL A 17 -1.53 -18.40 -7.55
N GLU A 18 -0.68 -17.94 -8.50
CA GLU A 18 0.72 -17.67 -8.25
C GLU A 18 0.92 -16.62 -7.15
N ILE A 19 0.20 -15.50 -7.23
CA ILE A 19 0.25 -14.42 -6.21
C ILE A 19 -0.23 -14.94 -4.84
N ALA A 20 -1.32 -15.71 -4.81
CA ALA A 20 -1.82 -16.32 -3.58
C ALA A 20 -0.77 -17.24 -2.94
N SER A 21 -0.07 -18.04 -3.75
CA SER A 21 1.03 -18.90 -3.29
C SER A 21 2.18 -18.09 -2.70
N GLU A 22 2.58 -16.99 -3.36
CA GLU A 22 3.64 -16.09 -2.88
C GLU A 22 3.31 -15.43 -1.53
N THR A 23 2.02 -15.29 -1.20
CA THR A 23 1.55 -14.69 0.07
C THR A 23 1.29 -15.73 1.17
N GLY A 24 1.56 -17.02 0.91
CA GLY A 24 1.37 -18.09 1.89
C GLY A 24 -0.09 -18.49 2.11
N MET A 25 -1.02 -18.12 1.20
CA MET A 25 -2.42 -18.53 1.31
C MET A 25 -2.60 -20.02 1.02
N ASP A 26 -3.63 -20.63 1.63
CA ASP A 26 -4.10 -21.97 1.22
C ASP A 26 -4.65 -21.91 -0.21
N ILE A 27 -3.93 -22.47 -1.15
CA ILE A 27 -4.26 -22.40 -2.57
C ILE A 27 -5.55 -23.15 -2.89
N ALA A 28 -5.82 -24.29 -2.23
CA ALA A 28 -7.05 -25.05 -2.45
C ALA A 28 -8.27 -24.26 -1.97
N ALA A 29 -8.18 -23.66 -0.79
CA ALA A 29 -9.22 -22.78 -0.27
C ALA A 29 -9.40 -21.52 -1.14
N PHE A 30 -8.31 -20.93 -1.63
CA PHE A 30 -8.35 -19.78 -2.53
C PHE A 30 -9.06 -20.08 -3.84
N ILE A 31 -8.71 -21.17 -4.52
CA ILE A 31 -9.34 -21.58 -5.78
C ILE A 31 -10.84 -21.86 -5.58
N ASN A 32 -11.21 -22.57 -4.51
CA ASN A 32 -12.61 -22.85 -4.19
C ASN A 32 -13.40 -21.56 -3.90
N ALA A 33 -12.78 -20.58 -3.25
CA ALA A 33 -13.42 -19.30 -2.94
C ALA A 33 -13.58 -18.40 -4.19
N LEU A 34 -12.63 -18.43 -5.12
CA LEU A 34 -12.55 -17.49 -6.25
C LEU A 34 -13.83 -17.51 -7.13
N ASP A 35 -14.38 -18.68 -7.40
CA ASP A 35 -15.59 -18.87 -8.21
C ASP A 35 -16.84 -19.17 -7.38
N SER A 36 -16.76 -19.07 -6.06
CA SER A 36 -17.86 -19.38 -5.16
C SER A 36 -19.05 -18.43 -5.37
N GLN A 37 -20.26 -18.91 -5.06
CA GLN A 37 -21.45 -18.07 -5.05
C GLN A 37 -21.30 -16.91 -4.04
N GLN A 38 -20.68 -17.17 -2.89
CA GLN A 38 -20.41 -16.16 -1.88
C GLN A 38 -19.55 -15.00 -2.43
N ALA A 39 -18.49 -15.28 -3.19
CA ALA A 39 -17.66 -14.25 -3.81
C ALA A 39 -18.43 -13.43 -4.84
N LYS A 40 -19.28 -14.10 -5.65
CA LYS A 40 -20.15 -13.44 -6.63
C LYS A 40 -21.18 -12.54 -5.97
N ASP A 41 -21.80 -12.99 -4.88
CA ASP A 41 -22.77 -12.22 -4.13
C ASP A 41 -22.13 -11.00 -3.46
N ALA A 42 -20.94 -11.17 -2.86
CA ALA A 42 -20.17 -10.06 -2.29
C ALA A 42 -19.83 -9.01 -3.35
N PHE A 43 -19.37 -9.42 -4.52
CA PHE A 43 -19.10 -8.51 -5.63
C PHE A 43 -20.37 -7.77 -6.11
N GLN A 44 -21.52 -8.43 -6.15
CA GLN A 44 -22.78 -7.78 -6.50
C GLN A 44 -23.23 -6.76 -5.44
N GLN A 45 -23.03 -7.07 -4.16
CA GLN A 45 -23.29 -6.12 -3.07
C GLN A 45 -22.41 -4.89 -3.19
N ASP A 46 -21.11 -5.04 -3.48
CA ASP A 46 -20.20 -3.91 -3.70
C ASP A 46 -20.66 -3.05 -4.89
N ARG A 47 -21.09 -3.67 -5.99
CA ARG A 47 -21.64 -2.94 -7.15
C ARG A 47 -22.90 -2.17 -6.81
N GLN A 48 -23.81 -2.77 -6.01
CA GLN A 48 -25.02 -2.08 -5.55
C GLN A 48 -24.69 -0.88 -4.67
N LEU A 49 -23.72 -1.04 -3.75
CA LEU A 49 -23.26 0.06 -2.91
C LEU A 49 -22.68 1.21 -3.75
N ILE A 50 -21.84 0.91 -4.74
CA ILE A 50 -21.27 1.89 -5.68
C ILE A 50 -22.40 2.66 -6.39
N ALA A 51 -23.43 1.96 -6.86
CA ALA A 51 -24.57 2.58 -7.53
C ALA A 51 -25.40 3.46 -6.57
N GLN A 52 -25.66 3.01 -5.34
CA GLN A 52 -26.36 3.76 -4.31
C GLN A 52 -25.61 5.05 -3.93
N LEU A 53 -24.28 5.00 -3.86
CA LEU A 53 -23.42 6.16 -3.60
C LEU A 53 -23.29 7.10 -4.80
N GLY A 54 -23.84 6.75 -5.95
CA GLY A 54 -23.73 7.53 -7.19
C GLY A 54 -22.30 7.70 -7.67
N VAL A 55 -21.46 6.65 -7.49
CA VAL A 55 -20.08 6.63 -7.98
C VAL A 55 -20.09 6.22 -9.45
N ASN A 56 -19.68 7.12 -10.34
CA ASN A 56 -19.68 6.92 -11.79
C ASN A 56 -18.28 6.69 -12.37
N GLY A 57 -17.23 6.69 -11.53
CA GLY A 57 -15.85 6.51 -11.95
C GLY A 57 -14.89 6.46 -10.77
N PHE A 58 -13.64 6.11 -11.06
CA PHE A 58 -12.58 5.96 -10.08
C PHE A 58 -11.44 6.96 -10.34
N PRO A 59 -10.70 7.34 -9.30
CA PRO A 59 -10.87 6.94 -7.91
C PRO A 59 -12.11 7.60 -7.24
N ALA A 60 -12.67 6.93 -6.23
CA ALA A 60 -13.67 7.47 -5.34
C ALA A 60 -13.37 7.03 -3.90
N PHE A 61 -13.55 7.93 -2.93
CA PHE A 61 -13.17 7.70 -1.53
C PHE A 61 -14.36 8.02 -0.63
N LEU A 62 -14.85 7.01 0.09
CA LEU A 62 -15.83 7.20 1.15
C LEU A 62 -15.11 7.33 2.48
N ILE A 63 -15.06 8.53 3.04
CA ILE A 63 -14.45 8.79 4.34
C ILE A 63 -15.57 8.82 5.38
N GLN A 64 -15.46 7.94 6.39
CA GLN A 64 -16.44 7.79 7.46
C GLN A 64 -15.79 7.98 8.82
N TYR A 65 -16.47 8.73 9.68
CA TYR A 65 -16.10 8.89 11.08
C TYR A 65 -17.35 9.04 11.92
N LYS A 66 -17.54 8.10 12.87
CA LYS A 66 -18.78 7.97 13.66
C LYS A 66 -20.01 7.84 12.73
N ASP A 67 -20.96 8.73 12.88
CA ASP A 67 -22.23 8.82 12.14
C ASP A 67 -22.16 9.69 10.86
N LYS A 68 -20.99 10.25 10.58
CA LYS A 68 -20.77 11.16 9.43
C LYS A 68 -19.97 10.47 8.34
N SER A 69 -20.31 10.79 7.09
CA SER A 69 -19.55 10.33 5.93
C SER A 69 -19.48 11.40 4.85
N VAL A 70 -18.40 11.39 4.10
CA VAL A 70 -18.18 12.25 2.93
C VAL A 70 -17.64 11.40 1.79
N LEU A 71 -18.27 11.55 0.62
CA LEU A 71 -17.81 10.91 -0.62
C LEU A 71 -17.02 11.92 -1.45
N LEU A 72 -15.74 11.61 -1.68
CA LEU A 72 -14.87 12.33 -2.60
C LEU A 72 -14.80 11.57 -3.92
N LYS A 73 -15.05 12.25 -5.06
CA LYS A 73 -15.02 11.65 -6.40
C LYS A 73 -13.85 12.24 -7.21
N GLY A 74 -13.18 11.39 -7.97
CA GLY A 74 -12.02 11.76 -8.77
C GLY A 74 -10.74 11.92 -7.96
N TYR A 75 -9.69 12.40 -8.63
CA TYR A 75 -8.42 12.69 -7.96
C TYR A 75 -8.62 13.76 -6.87
N GLN A 76 -8.02 13.53 -5.73
CA GLN A 76 -8.06 14.46 -4.59
C GLN A 76 -6.64 14.80 -4.14
N SER A 77 -6.41 16.04 -3.77
CA SER A 77 -5.16 16.45 -3.15
C SER A 77 -5.11 16.03 -1.67
N LEU A 78 -3.91 16.01 -1.10
CA LEU A 78 -3.72 15.71 0.33
C LEU A 78 -4.49 16.72 1.21
N GLU A 79 -4.47 18.00 0.83
CA GLU A 79 -5.17 19.06 1.54
C GLU A 79 -6.69 18.83 1.59
N ASN A 80 -7.27 18.31 0.50
CA ASN A 80 -8.69 17.95 0.46
C ASN A 80 -9.01 16.82 1.44
N PHE A 81 -8.16 15.78 1.49
CA PHE A 81 -8.30 14.70 2.47
C PHE A 81 -8.19 15.22 3.90
N GLN A 82 -7.19 16.06 4.19
CA GLN A 82 -6.99 16.65 5.52
C GLN A 82 -8.18 17.52 5.93
N ALA A 83 -8.71 18.34 5.01
CA ALA A 83 -9.88 19.17 5.25
C ALA A 83 -11.12 18.34 5.60
N VAL A 84 -11.38 17.26 4.85
CA VAL A 84 -12.51 16.35 5.11
C VAL A 84 -12.34 15.61 6.43
N ILE A 85 -11.14 15.09 6.72
CA ILE A 85 -10.86 14.42 7.99
C ILE A 85 -11.10 15.37 9.16
N LYS A 86 -10.61 16.61 9.07
CA LYS A 86 -10.82 17.65 10.08
C LYS A 86 -12.31 18.01 10.24
N MET A 87 -13.03 18.15 9.12
CA MET A 87 -14.48 18.46 9.12
C MET A 87 -15.28 17.33 9.80
N LEU A 88 -14.88 16.09 9.64
CA LEU A 88 -15.50 14.94 10.28
C LEU A 88 -15.16 14.83 11.77
N GLY A 89 -14.20 15.62 12.27
CA GLY A 89 -13.76 15.62 13.67
C GLY A 89 -12.54 14.73 13.92
N GLY A 90 -11.85 14.32 12.87
CA GLY A 90 -10.54 13.66 12.96
C GLY A 90 -9.43 14.69 13.18
N GLY A 91 -8.31 14.21 13.75
CA GLY A 91 -7.06 14.98 13.86
C GLY A 91 -6.05 14.48 12.83
N SER A 92 -5.16 15.36 12.39
CA SER A 92 -3.93 14.97 11.69
C SER A 92 -2.75 15.26 12.60
N GLN A 93 -1.81 14.33 12.68
CA GLN A 93 -0.49 14.60 13.23
C GLN A 93 0.46 14.83 12.07
N GLU A 94 1.29 15.85 12.16
CA GLU A 94 2.37 16.00 11.20
C GLU A 94 3.34 14.83 11.34
N ALA A 95 3.72 14.26 10.22
CA ALA A 95 4.72 13.20 10.22
C ALA A 95 6.09 13.79 10.58
N VAL A 96 6.69 13.30 11.64
CA VAL A 96 8.04 13.71 12.04
C VAL A 96 9.05 12.91 11.23
N PHE A 97 9.93 13.59 10.49
CA PHE A 97 10.96 12.93 9.71
C PHE A 97 12.15 12.58 10.59
N ASN A 98 12.26 11.33 11.00
CA ASN A 98 13.39 10.80 11.74
C ASN A 98 13.51 9.28 11.55
N GLU A 99 14.61 8.71 12.05
CA GLU A 99 14.89 7.28 11.99
C GLU A 99 13.74 6.42 12.53
N ASN A 100 13.22 6.75 13.72
CA ASN A 100 12.18 5.94 14.38
C ASN A 100 10.90 5.87 13.54
N GLU A 101 10.50 6.99 12.97
CA GLU A 101 9.30 7.06 12.15
C GLU A 101 9.47 6.34 10.81
N ILE A 102 10.64 6.43 10.18
CA ILE A 102 10.98 5.63 8.98
C ILE A 102 10.94 4.14 9.31
N MET A 103 11.56 3.72 10.40
CA MET A 103 11.54 2.32 10.80
C MET A 103 10.11 1.83 11.11
N ARG A 104 9.31 2.65 11.79
CA ARG A 104 7.88 2.34 12.06
C ARG A 104 7.08 2.22 10.77
N TYR A 105 7.31 3.10 9.81
CA TYR A 105 6.69 3.05 8.48
C TYR A 105 7.03 1.73 7.77
N LEU A 106 8.31 1.38 7.71
CA LEU A 106 8.78 0.15 7.07
C LEU A 106 8.31 -1.11 7.81
N GLN A 107 8.20 -1.09 9.14
CA GLN A 107 7.61 -2.20 9.92
C GLN A 107 6.14 -2.45 9.54
N LYS A 108 5.39 -1.38 9.32
CA LYS A 108 3.97 -1.45 8.96
C LYS A 108 3.76 -1.90 7.51
N PHE A 109 4.48 -1.30 6.57
CA PHE A 109 4.26 -1.51 5.14
C PHE A 109 5.23 -2.52 4.51
N LYS A 110 6.21 -3.01 5.28
CA LYS A 110 7.26 -3.97 4.91
C LYS A 110 8.30 -3.43 3.94
N LYS A 111 7.87 -2.62 2.99
CA LYS A 111 8.72 -1.92 2.02
C LYS A 111 8.10 -0.58 1.62
N ALA A 112 8.94 0.30 1.09
CA ALA A 112 8.53 1.59 0.54
C ALA A 112 9.38 1.95 -0.68
N PHE A 113 8.86 2.81 -1.54
CA PHE A 113 9.67 3.48 -2.55
C PHE A 113 10.13 4.84 -2.04
N LEU A 114 11.24 5.34 -2.58
CA LEU A 114 11.78 6.64 -2.17
C LEU A 114 10.72 7.75 -2.27
N CYS A 115 9.98 7.81 -3.38
CA CYS A 115 8.92 8.80 -3.59
C CYS A 115 7.78 8.71 -2.55
N GLU A 116 7.49 7.52 -2.02
CA GLU A 116 6.50 7.37 -0.94
C GLU A 116 6.99 8.03 0.35
N ILE A 117 8.27 7.84 0.68
CA ILE A 117 8.90 8.45 1.86
C ILE A 117 8.94 9.98 1.71
N GLU A 118 9.34 10.48 0.53
CA GLU A 118 9.34 11.91 0.21
C GLU A 118 7.97 12.55 0.47
N ILE A 119 6.91 11.93 -0.05
CA ILE A 119 5.53 12.44 0.06
C ILE A 119 5.01 12.29 1.48
N CYS A 120 5.19 11.11 2.11
CA CYS A 120 4.66 10.83 3.45
C CYS A 120 5.27 11.71 4.53
N PHE A 121 6.54 12.10 4.37
CA PHE A 121 7.28 12.90 5.36
C PHE A 121 7.52 14.33 4.90
N ALA A 122 7.00 14.75 3.75
CA ALA A 122 7.16 16.08 3.18
C ALA A 122 8.63 16.52 3.11
N GLN A 123 9.52 15.63 2.63
CA GLN A 123 10.96 15.86 2.55
C GLN A 123 11.46 15.89 1.10
N SER A 124 12.60 16.54 0.89
CA SER A 124 13.28 16.47 -0.39
C SER A 124 13.92 15.09 -0.63
N PRO A 125 14.11 14.67 -1.89
CA PRO A 125 14.79 13.41 -2.23
C PRO A 125 16.17 13.30 -1.56
N GLU A 126 16.93 14.41 -1.53
CA GLU A 126 18.27 14.46 -0.97
C GLU A 126 18.24 14.20 0.55
N SER A 127 17.30 14.85 1.27
CA SER A 127 17.13 14.64 2.72
C SER A 127 16.73 13.19 3.03
N CYS A 128 15.83 12.63 2.22
CA CYS A 128 15.43 11.23 2.36
C CYS A 128 16.60 10.29 2.14
N LEU A 129 17.35 10.45 1.05
CA LEU A 129 18.48 9.60 0.73
C LEU A 129 19.56 9.67 1.81
N GLN A 130 19.88 10.86 2.32
CA GLN A 130 20.87 11.01 3.37
C GLN A 130 20.53 10.20 4.64
N LEU A 131 19.28 10.24 5.09
CA LEU A 131 18.85 9.46 6.26
C LEU A 131 18.80 7.96 5.94
N LEU A 132 18.31 7.58 4.77
CA LEU A 132 18.22 6.18 4.37
C LEU A 132 19.60 5.54 4.19
N GLU A 133 20.58 6.24 3.63
CA GLU A 133 21.96 5.76 3.51
C GLU A 133 22.61 5.56 4.88
N GLN A 134 22.34 6.46 5.86
CA GLN A 134 22.77 6.27 7.24
C GLN A 134 22.18 5.00 7.87
N LEU A 135 20.87 4.76 7.67
CA LEU A 135 20.20 3.56 8.16
C LEU A 135 20.72 2.29 7.49
N GLN A 136 21.02 2.35 6.20
CA GLN A 136 21.65 1.25 5.48
C GLN A 136 23.08 0.96 6.01
N ALA A 137 23.89 2.00 6.23
CA ALA A 137 25.21 1.84 6.80
C ALA A 137 25.19 1.23 8.22
N GLN A 138 24.11 1.45 8.97
CA GLN A 138 23.85 0.84 10.27
C GLN A 138 23.31 -0.61 10.16
N GLY A 139 23.08 -1.11 8.95
CA GLY A 139 22.51 -2.43 8.70
C GLY A 139 21.02 -2.58 9.05
N LYS A 140 20.29 -1.47 9.26
CA LYS A 140 18.87 -1.49 9.63
C LYS A 140 17.93 -1.70 8.45
N ILE A 141 18.31 -1.22 7.28
CA ILE A 141 17.53 -1.30 6.05
C ILE A 141 18.41 -1.73 4.87
N ASN A 142 17.75 -2.18 3.82
CA ASN A 142 18.35 -2.39 2.50
C ASN A 142 17.71 -1.43 1.50
N ILE A 143 18.54 -0.83 0.65
CA ILE A 143 18.13 0.01 -0.46
C ILE A 143 18.51 -0.73 -1.75
N SER A 144 17.57 -0.95 -2.62
CA SER A 144 17.79 -1.57 -3.94
C SER A 144 17.25 -0.68 -5.05
N LYS A 145 17.99 -0.56 -6.14
CA LYS A 145 17.54 0.19 -7.31
C LYS A 145 16.55 -0.67 -8.10
N VAL A 146 15.37 -0.12 -8.37
CA VAL A 146 14.33 -0.74 -9.19
C VAL A 146 13.96 0.26 -10.29
N GLU A 147 14.37 -0.04 -11.53
CA GLU A 147 14.21 0.87 -12.67
C GLU A 147 14.74 2.29 -12.37
N ASN A 148 13.85 3.28 -12.30
CA ASN A 148 14.19 4.69 -12.07
C ASN A 148 13.97 5.15 -10.62
N THR A 149 13.76 4.23 -9.68
CA THR A 149 13.51 4.53 -8.26
C THR A 149 14.29 3.62 -7.34
N PHE A 150 14.16 3.85 -6.03
CA PHE A 150 14.75 3.01 -4.99
C PHE A 150 13.65 2.35 -4.18
N GLU A 151 13.75 1.04 -3.99
CA GLU A 151 12.95 0.27 -3.05
C GLU A 151 13.72 0.13 -1.74
N ILE A 152 13.05 0.39 -0.63
CA ILE A 152 13.59 0.35 0.72
C ILE A 152 12.85 -0.71 1.52
N CYS A 153 13.56 -1.59 2.21
CA CYS A 153 13.01 -2.59 3.11
C CYS A 153 13.87 -2.76 4.37
N ILE A 154 13.29 -3.33 5.43
CA ILE A 154 14.04 -3.64 6.66
C ILE A 154 15.05 -4.75 6.37
N SER A 155 16.29 -4.60 6.88
CA SER A 155 17.27 -5.67 6.84
C SER A 155 16.85 -6.77 7.80
N HIS A 156 16.48 -7.94 7.26
CA HIS A 156 16.39 -9.16 8.05
C HIS A 156 17.76 -9.83 8.07
N ALA A 157 18.28 -10.13 9.24
CA ALA A 157 19.50 -10.91 9.36
C ALA A 157 19.28 -12.29 8.70
N GLY A 158 19.68 -12.42 7.43
CA GLY A 158 19.72 -13.71 6.75
C GLY A 158 19.20 -13.83 5.32
N THR A 159 18.41 -12.90 4.76
CA THR A 159 17.92 -13.09 3.38
C THR A 159 17.59 -11.77 2.66
N CYS A 160 18.58 -11.18 2.06
CA CYS A 160 18.40 -10.36 0.87
C CYS A 160 19.31 -10.88 -0.23
N ARG A 161 18.89 -11.96 -0.90
CA ARG A 161 19.34 -12.26 -2.26
C ARG A 161 18.43 -11.54 -3.22
N SER A 162 19.06 -10.85 -4.17
CA SER A 162 18.43 -10.16 -5.29
C SER A 162 17.13 -10.85 -5.76
N GLY A 163 16.00 -10.17 -5.66
CA GLY A 163 14.81 -10.47 -6.44
C GLY A 163 13.55 -10.93 -5.73
N ALA A 164 13.55 -11.31 -4.46
CA ALA A 164 12.30 -11.65 -3.76
C ALA A 164 12.47 -11.50 -2.26
N CYS A 165 11.83 -10.48 -1.68
CA CYS A 165 11.59 -10.45 -0.24
C CYS A 165 10.50 -11.48 0.03
N ALA A 166 10.89 -12.70 0.46
CA ALA A 166 9.94 -13.71 0.89
C ALA A 166 9.20 -13.19 2.13
N LEU A 167 7.90 -13.06 2.02
CA LEU A 167 7.00 -12.82 3.13
C LEU A 167 6.98 -14.11 3.97
N THR A 168 7.74 -14.14 5.04
CA THR A 168 7.55 -15.15 6.09
C THR A 168 6.66 -14.56 7.16
N SER A 169 5.57 -15.27 7.39
CA SER A 169 4.53 -15.06 8.42
C SER A 169 5.09 -14.90 9.83
#